data_3db28e0dc2007b2ffe8972911cc394bf
#
_entry.id   3db28e0dc2007b2ffe8972911cc394bf
#
_cell.length_a   1.000
_cell.length_b   1.000
_cell.length_c   1.000
_cell.angle_alpha   90.00
_cell.angle_beta   90.00
_cell.angle_gamma   90.00
#
_symmetry.space_group_name_H-M   'P 1'
#
loop_
_entity.id
_entity.type
_entity.pdbx_description
1 polymer ?
#
loop_
_entity_poly.entity_id
_entity_poly.type
_entity_poly.pdbx_seq_one_letter_code
_entity_poly.pdbx_strand_id
1 'polypeptide(L)'
;MSFTRINGVLHAEQCSLQQLAEQFGTPLYVYSKATFEKHYLDMDRAFSFIDHQICFAVKSNSNLAVLNVLAKQGAGFDIVTGGELARVLKAGGEPSKIVFSGLGKSEADIKKALEVGIACFNVESYAELDRIQKVAAELNVKAPISLRVNPDVDAKTHPYISTGLKENKFGIPSDSVFETYQYAASLPNLEVVGIDCHIGSQLTETQPFVDALDRVIVMIDKLKDMGINLKHIDIGGGLGVTYKDETPPSVEEYANAMRPALEKLGLKVYMEPGRSISANAGVLLTKVDLLKPTNHRNFAIIDAAMNDLIRPALYEAWMDIQSVTPRTDMETKEWDVVGAICETGDFLGKERELAIKENDVLAVLGAGAYGFVMSSNYNSRGRAAEVMVDGDQAHLIREREMVESLWERERLLP
;
A
#
# COMPACT_ATOMS: atom_id res chain seq x y z
N MET A 1 15.95 11.23 5.82
CA MET A 1 15.88 10.05 4.92
C MET A 1 16.03 8.82 5.79
N SER A 2 15.26 7.80 5.48
CA SER A 2 15.21 6.57 6.30
C SER A 2 16.43 5.69 6.18
N PHE A 3 17.07 5.77 5.02
CA PHE A 3 18.25 5.01 4.69
C PHE A 3 19.37 5.99 4.36
N THR A 4 20.43 6.01 5.17
CA THR A 4 21.52 6.98 5.08
C THR A 4 22.85 6.28 5.09
N ARG A 5 23.89 6.94 4.54
CA ARG A 5 25.25 6.40 4.57
C ARG A 5 25.97 6.88 5.82
N ILE A 6 26.47 5.92 6.60
CA ILE A 6 27.37 6.17 7.73
C ILE A 6 28.73 5.54 7.37
N ASN A 7 29.77 6.34 7.32
CA ASN A 7 31.11 5.90 6.91
C ASN A 7 31.13 5.15 5.55
N GLY A 8 30.30 5.61 4.60
CA GLY A 8 30.19 5.03 3.27
C GLY A 8 29.24 3.84 3.14
N VAL A 9 28.85 3.19 4.22
CA VAL A 9 27.92 2.03 4.22
C VAL A 9 26.48 2.50 4.39
N LEU A 10 25.54 1.91 3.67
CA LEU A 10 24.11 2.22 3.79
C LEU A 10 23.53 1.60 5.08
N HIS A 11 22.77 2.38 5.82
CA HIS A 11 22.15 2.00 7.09
C HIS A 11 20.63 2.20 7.03
N ALA A 12 19.92 1.35 7.77
CA ALA A 12 18.56 1.60 8.22
C ALA A 12 18.65 2.10 9.66
N GLU A 13 18.26 3.34 9.91
CA GLU A 13 18.45 4.00 11.20
C GLU A 13 19.93 3.89 11.66
N GLN A 14 20.21 3.13 12.72
CA GLN A 14 21.58 2.91 13.21
C GLN A 14 22.18 1.53 12.80
N CYS A 15 21.38 0.66 12.17
CA CYS A 15 21.82 -0.67 11.77
C CYS A 15 22.43 -0.67 10.35
N SER A 16 23.64 -1.21 10.21
CA SER A 16 24.28 -1.40 8.91
C SER A 16 23.52 -2.45 8.08
N LEU A 17 23.09 -2.08 6.85
CA LEU A 17 22.45 -3.02 5.93
C LEU A 17 23.38 -4.17 5.52
N GLN A 18 24.70 -3.94 5.50
CA GLN A 18 25.69 -5.00 5.25
C GLN A 18 25.64 -6.07 6.36
N GLN A 19 25.64 -5.64 7.62
CA GLN A 19 25.55 -6.56 8.77
C GLN A 19 24.21 -7.29 8.83
N LEU A 20 23.11 -6.61 8.49
CA LEU A 20 21.78 -7.25 8.42
C LEU A 20 21.73 -8.34 7.34
N ALA A 21 22.33 -8.08 6.17
CA ALA A 21 22.43 -9.08 5.10
C ALA A 21 23.27 -10.30 5.52
N GLU A 22 24.34 -10.08 6.27
CA GLU A 22 25.19 -11.15 6.82
C GLU A 22 24.47 -11.97 7.90
N GLN A 23 23.72 -11.30 8.77
CA GLN A 23 23.02 -11.93 9.89
C GLN A 23 21.78 -12.73 9.46
N PHE A 24 20.96 -12.18 8.56
CA PHE A 24 19.64 -12.75 8.19
C PHE A 24 19.64 -13.37 6.80
N GLY A 25 20.74 -13.26 6.04
CA GLY A 25 20.83 -13.70 4.64
C GLY A 25 20.03 -12.82 3.68
N THR A 26 20.22 -13.04 2.38
CA THR A 26 19.51 -12.37 1.29
C THR A 26 18.73 -13.40 0.46
N PRO A 27 17.68 -13.01 -0.30
CA PRO A 27 17.00 -11.71 -0.29
C PRO A 27 16.40 -11.38 1.09
N LEU A 28 16.36 -10.08 1.46
CA LEU A 28 15.88 -9.64 2.77
C LEU A 28 15.14 -8.32 2.67
N TYR A 29 13.91 -8.25 3.13
CA TYR A 29 13.23 -6.97 3.33
C TYR A 29 13.66 -6.34 4.65
N VAL A 30 14.04 -5.08 4.62
CA VAL A 30 14.39 -4.30 5.82
C VAL A 30 13.53 -3.06 5.88
N TYR A 31 12.88 -2.86 7.02
CA TYR A 31 12.00 -1.73 7.29
C TYR A 31 12.56 -0.86 8.41
N SER A 32 12.36 0.47 8.31
CA SER A 32 12.64 1.44 9.38
C SER A 32 11.35 1.75 10.11
N LYS A 33 11.28 1.43 11.41
CA LYS A 33 10.16 1.74 12.29
C LYS A 33 9.96 3.26 12.40
N ALA A 34 11.05 3.99 12.65
CA ALA A 34 11.00 5.45 12.80
C ALA A 34 10.43 6.14 11.56
N THR A 35 10.64 5.55 10.37
CA THR A 35 10.08 6.09 9.14
C THR A 35 8.58 5.86 9.02
N PHE A 36 8.09 4.67 9.35
CA PHE A 36 6.64 4.42 9.41
C PHE A 36 5.96 5.38 10.36
N GLU A 37 6.50 5.53 11.58
CA GLU A 37 5.97 6.45 12.59
C GLU A 37 5.99 7.90 12.09
N LYS A 38 7.12 8.34 11.54
CA LYS A 38 7.26 9.70 11.00
C LYS A 38 6.25 10.00 9.88
N HIS A 39 6.13 9.11 8.89
CA HIS A 39 5.24 9.35 7.76
C HIS A 39 3.77 9.38 8.19
N TYR A 40 3.38 8.54 9.15
CA TYR A 40 2.04 8.58 9.73
C TYR A 40 1.81 9.90 10.48
N LEU A 41 2.72 10.28 11.37
CA LEU A 41 2.60 11.49 12.18
C LEU A 41 2.68 12.78 11.35
N ASP A 42 3.43 12.79 10.26
CA ASP A 42 3.45 13.93 9.34
C ASP A 42 2.08 14.11 8.66
N MET A 43 1.43 13.01 8.26
CA MET A 43 0.08 13.05 7.70
C MET A 43 -0.94 13.52 8.74
N ASP A 44 -0.90 12.95 9.94
CA ASP A 44 -1.78 13.31 11.05
C ASP A 44 -1.66 14.80 11.41
N ARG A 45 -0.44 15.29 11.50
CA ARG A 45 -0.18 16.72 11.78
C ARG A 45 -0.66 17.63 10.66
N ALA A 46 -0.46 17.26 9.40
CA ALA A 46 -0.84 18.09 8.26
C ALA A 46 -2.37 18.28 8.18
N PHE A 47 -3.15 17.29 8.62
CA PHE A 47 -4.62 17.35 8.65
C PHE A 47 -5.21 17.73 10.01
N SER A 48 -4.39 18.15 10.97
CA SER A 48 -4.84 18.55 12.34
C SER A 48 -5.83 19.71 12.40
N PHE A 49 -6.08 20.40 11.29
CA PHE A 49 -7.06 21.48 11.16
C PHE A 49 -8.53 21.00 11.07
N ILE A 50 -8.77 19.71 10.93
CA ILE A 50 -10.11 19.09 10.85
C ILE A 50 -10.17 17.82 11.70
N ASP A 51 -11.39 17.36 12.02
CA ASP A 51 -11.59 15.99 12.55
C ASP A 51 -11.31 14.98 11.45
N HIS A 52 -10.28 14.15 11.65
CA HIS A 52 -9.84 13.19 10.65
C HIS A 52 -9.46 11.83 11.23
N GLN A 53 -9.39 10.84 10.37
CA GLN A 53 -8.90 9.50 10.67
C GLN A 53 -8.05 9.01 9.50
N ILE A 54 -6.79 8.71 9.79
CA ILE A 54 -5.90 8.05 8.81
C ILE A 54 -6.12 6.55 8.92
N CYS A 55 -6.57 5.94 7.84
CA CYS A 55 -6.79 4.51 7.68
C CYS A 55 -5.67 3.94 6.78
N PHE A 56 -4.61 3.39 7.38
CA PHE A 56 -3.50 2.83 6.61
C PHE A 56 -3.97 1.72 5.67
N ALA A 57 -3.69 1.84 4.37
CA ALA A 57 -4.07 0.85 3.37
C ALA A 57 -3.20 -0.43 3.50
N VAL A 58 -3.77 -1.46 4.11
CA VAL A 58 -3.09 -2.73 4.46
C VAL A 58 -2.51 -3.43 3.23
N LYS A 59 -3.18 -3.30 2.08
CA LYS A 59 -2.71 -3.81 0.77
C LYS A 59 -1.31 -3.35 0.37
N SER A 60 -0.81 -2.24 0.93
CA SER A 60 0.53 -1.76 0.64
C SER A 60 1.62 -2.50 1.43
N ASN A 61 1.36 -2.86 2.68
CA ASN A 61 2.20 -3.68 3.54
C ASN A 61 1.37 -4.29 4.68
N SER A 62 1.25 -5.60 4.72
CA SER A 62 0.40 -6.33 5.66
C SER A 62 1.17 -7.06 6.76
N ASN A 63 2.47 -6.79 6.96
CA ASN A 63 3.25 -7.41 8.03
C ASN A 63 2.69 -7.00 9.40
N LEU A 64 2.52 -7.96 10.32
CA LEU A 64 1.93 -7.72 11.63
C LEU A 64 2.69 -6.66 12.45
N ALA A 65 4.03 -6.63 12.35
CA ALA A 65 4.83 -5.65 13.08
C ALA A 65 4.61 -4.24 12.51
N VAL A 66 4.50 -4.09 11.18
CA VAL A 66 4.17 -2.80 10.54
C VAL A 66 2.79 -2.31 10.99
N LEU A 67 1.78 -3.18 10.93
CA LEU A 67 0.43 -2.85 11.39
C LEU A 67 0.40 -2.50 12.88
N ASN A 68 1.16 -3.22 13.72
CA ASN A 68 1.26 -2.94 15.16
C ASN A 68 1.92 -1.59 15.46
N VAL A 69 2.98 -1.22 14.74
CA VAL A 69 3.61 0.11 14.85
C VAL A 69 2.59 1.21 14.60
N LEU A 70 1.83 1.10 13.49
CA LEU A 70 0.82 2.10 13.13
C LEU A 70 -0.38 2.08 14.07
N ALA A 71 -0.85 0.92 14.53
CA ALA A 71 -1.93 0.80 15.51
C ALA A 71 -1.58 1.52 16.82
N LYS A 72 -0.33 1.41 17.29
CA LYS A 72 0.17 2.13 18.47
C LYS A 72 0.20 3.65 18.32
N GLN A 73 0.27 4.16 17.08
CA GLN A 73 0.15 5.58 16.77
C GLN A 73 -1.32 6.05 16.68
N GLY A 74 -2.30 5.13 16.81
CA GLY A 74 -3.72 5.45 16.74
C GLY A 74 -4.32 5.34 15.34
N ALA A 75 -3.59 4.77 14.37
CA ALA A 75 -4.06 4.58 13.01
C ALA A 75 -5.33 3.72 12.94
N GLY A 76 -6.23 4.08 12.02
CA GLY A 76 -7.20 3.18 11.44
C GLY A 76 -6.58 2.38 10.31
N PHE A 77 -7.38 1.53 9.66
CA PHE A 77 -6.91 0.66 8.58
C PHE A 77 -7.96 0.56 7.47
N ASP A 78 -7.50 0.70 6.22
CA ASP A 78 -8.27 0.33 5.03
C ASP A 78 -7.92 -1.12 4.67
N ILE A 79 -8.93 -1.98 4.68
CA ILE A 79 -8.82 -3.41 4.36
C ILE A 79 -9.64 -3.75 3.13
N VAL A 80 -9.25 -4.82 2.43
CA VAL A 80 -9.98 -5.31 1.24
C VAL A 80 -10.38 -6.79 1.32
N THR A 81 -10.03 -7.48 2.41
CA THR A 81 -10.36 -8.89 2.65
C THR A 81 -10.53 -9.20 4.14
N GLY A 82 -11.24 -10.29 4.45
CA GLY A 82 -11.28 -10.83 5.82
C GLY A 82 -9.91 -11.28 6.34
N GLY A 83 -8.99 -11.64 5.45
CA GLY A 83 -7.59 -11.96 5.81
C GLY A 83 -6.84 -10.72 6.31
N GLU A 84 -7.03 -9.58 5.68
CA GLU A 84 -6.48 -8.31 6.15
C GLU A 84 -7.13 -7.87 7.47
N LEU A 85 -8.46 -8.03 7.62
CA LEU A 85 -9.15 -7.81 8.89
C LEU A 85 -8.50 -8.61 10.02
N ALA A 86 -8.30 -9.92 9.79
CA ALA A 86 -7.68 -10.79 10.79
C ALA A 86 -6.26 -10.33 11.17
N ARG A 87 -5.47 -9.86 10.21
CA ARG A 87 -4.14 -9.29 10.46
C ARG A 87 -4.19 -8.02 11.30
N VAL A 88 -5.08 -7.09 10.96
CA VAL A 88 -5.26 -5.82 11.69
C VAL A 88 -5.66 -6.10 13.15
N LEU A 89 -6.64 -6.98 13.37
CA LEU A 89 -7.05 -7.35 14.73
C LEU A 89 -5.91 -8.02 15.52
N LYS A 90 -5.17 -8.93 14.86
CA LYS A 90 -4.00 -9.59 15.46
C LYS A 90 -2.89 -8.60 15.83
N ALA A 91 -2.73 -7.55 15.05
CA ALA A 91 -1.75 -6.49 15.27
C ALA A 91 -2.19 -5.46 16.35
N GLY A 92 -3.41 -5.55 16.85
CA GLY A 92 -3.96 -4.65 17.87
C GLY A 92 -4.63 -3.39 17.28
N GLY A 93 -5.02 -3.43 15.99
CA GLY A 93 -5.81 -2.36 15.38
C GLY A 93 -7.21 -2.28 16.01
N GLU A 94 -7.73 -1.07 16.17
CA GLU A 94 -9.04 -0.79 16.74
C GLU A 94 -10.14 -1.00 15.69
N PRO A 95 -11.10 -1.94 15.91
CA PRO A 95 -12.15 -2.24 14.91
C PRO A 95 -12.93 -1.00 14.47
N SER A 96 -13.31 -0.13 15.39
CA SER A 96 -14.09 1.09 15.12
C SER A 96 -13.39 2.12 14.21
N LYS A 97 -12.11 1.88 13.87
CA LYS A 97 -11.30 2.69 12.95
C LYS A 97 -10.96 1.96 11.64
N ILE A 98 -11.63 0.83 11.38
CA ILE A 98 -11.40 0.04 10.16
C ILE A 98 -12.47 0.39 9.12
N VAL A 99 -12.04 0.70 7.90
CA VAL A 99 -12.89 0.80 6.71
C VAL A 99 -12.65 -0.43 5.81
N PHE A 100 -13.73 -0.96 5.23
CA PHE A 100 -13.66 -2.17 4.41
C PHE A 100 -14.00 -1.82 2.96
N SER A 101 -12.98 -1.70 2.13
CA SER A 101 -13.06 -1.35 0.72
C SER A 101 -12.99 -2.59 -0.20
N GLY A 102 -13.09 -2.39 -1.52
CA GLY A 102 -12.92 -3.43 -2.54
C GLY A 102 -14.19 -4.16 -2.94
N LEU A 103 -14.14 -4.75 -4.14
CA LEU A 103 -15.29 -5.32 -4.86
C LEU A 103 -15.74 -6.71 -4.39
N GLY A 104 -14.91 -7.41 -3.63
CA GLY A 104 -15.05 -8.86 -3.42
C GLY A 104 -15.44 -9.26 -1.99
N LYS A 105 -16.15 -8.42 -1.23
CA LYS A 105 -16.55 -8.75 0.15
C LYS A 105 -17.49 -9.96 0.16
N SER A 106 -17.03 -11.08 0.74
CA SER A 106 -17.84 -12.28 0.93
C SER A 106 -18.82 -12.12 2.09
N GLU A 107 -19.89 -12.92 2.11
CA GLU A 107 -20.84 -12.93 3.26
C GLU A 107 -20.11 -13.24 4.58
N ALA A 108 -19.14 -14.16 4.55
CA ALA A 108 -18.34 -14.51 5.73
C ALA A 108 -17.47 -13.33 6.22
N ASP A 109 -16.86 -12.59 5.30
CA ASP A 109 -16.06 -11.42 5.63
C ASP A 109 -16.92 -10.27 6.18
N ILE A 110 -18.09 -10.01 5.55
CA ILE A 110 -19.07 -9.03 6.01
C ILE A 110 -19.55 -9.39 7.42
N LYS A 111 -19.92 -10.66 7.64
CA LYS A 111 -20.36 -11.14 8.96
C LYS A 111 -19.29 -10.87 10.01
N LYS A 112 -18.03 -11.26 9.73
CA LYS A 112 -16.92 -11.04 10.66
C LYS A 112 -16.68 -9.57 10.95
N ALA A 113 -16.75 -8.71 9.93
CA ALA A 113 -16.57 -7.27 10.06
C ALA A 113 -17.68 -6.63 10.92
N LEU A 114 -18.95 -7.05 10.75
CA LEU A 114 -20.06 -6.60 11.58
C LEU A 114 -19.94 -7.08 13.02
N GLU A 115 -19.53 -8.34 13.24
CA GLU A 115 -19.34 -8.91 14.58
C GLU A 115 -18.28 -8.16 15.41
N VAL A 116 -17.22 -7.68 14.76
CA VAL A 116 -16.16 -6.91 15.44
C VAL A 116 -16.43 -5.41 15.51
N GLY A 117 -17.43 -4.90 14.76
CA GLY A 117 -17.86 -3.51 14.78
C GLY A 117 -16.89 -2.57 14.05
N ILE A 118 -16.65 -2.79 12.75
CA ILE A 118 -15.85 -1.87 11.93
C ILE A 118 -16.52 -0.51 11.75
N ALA A 119 -15.75 0.50 11.32
CA ALA A 119 -16.25 1.87 11.10
C ALA A 119 -17.28 1.93 9.98
N CYS A 120 -16.97 1.37 8.81
CA CYS A 120 -17.92 1.27 7.69
C CYS A 120 -17.43 0.33 6.58
N PHE A 121 -18.36 -0.04 5.69
CA PHE A 121 -18.08 -0.65 4.40
C PHE A 121 -18.11 0.41 3.31
N ASN A 122 -17.05 0.51 2.50
CA ASN A 122 -17.03 1.29 1.26
C ASN A 122 -17.61 0.40 0.15
N VAL A 123 -18.86 0.69 -0.24
CA VAL A 123 -19.70 -0.16 -1.11
C VAL A 123 -19.58 0.30 -2.56
N GLU A 124 -19.51 -0.65 -3.48
CA GLU A 124 -19.21 -0.37 -4.88
C GLU A 124 -20.30 -0.85 -5.86
N SER A 125 -21.40 -1.47 -5.38
CA SER A 125 -22.49 -1.94 -6.24
C SER A 125 -23.80 -2.20 -5.50
N TYR A 126 -24.93 -2.24 -6.25
CA TYR A 126 -26.23 -2.65 -5.72
C TYR A 126 -26.22 -4.07 -5.13
N ALA A 127 -25.61 -5.00 -5.84
CA ALA A 127 -25.52 -6.39 -5.36
C ALA A 127 -24.76 -6.51 -4.04
N GLU A 128 -23.80 -5.61 -3.79
CA GLU A 128 -23.09 -5.55 -2.53
C GLU A 128 -23.96 -4.95 -1.42
N LEU A 129 -24.77 -3.92 -1.71
CA LEU A 129 -25.78 -3.40 -0.75
C LEU A 129 -26.72 -4.51 -0.30
N ASP A 130 -27.27 -5.28 -1.24
CA ASP A 130 -28.19 -6.39 -0.93
C ASP A 130 -27.51 -7.46 -0.08
N ARG A 131 -26.26 -7.76 -0.37
CA ARG A 131 -25.48 -8.74 0.39
C ARG A 131 -25.22 -8.27 1.83
N ILE A 132 -24.82 -7.01 2.01
CA ILE A 132 -24.58 -6.43 3.34
C ILE A 132 -25.92 -6.35 4.11
N GLN A 133 -27.01 -5.91 3.47
CA GLN A 133 -28.35 -5.88 4.04
C GLN A 133 -28.77 -7.27 4.55
N LYS A 134 -28.59 -8.32 3.74
CA LYS A 134 -28.91 -9.70 4.11
C LYS A 134 -28.16 -10.12 5.38
N VAL A 135 -26.83 -9.96 5.40
CA VAL A 135 -25.99 -10.39 6.53
C VAL A 135 -26.30 -9.55 7.78
N ALA A 136 -26.52 -8.25 7.64
CA ALA A 136 -26.87 -7.37 8.75
C ALA A 136 -28.25 -7.73 9.34
N ALA A 137 -29.22 -8.10 8.50
CA ALA A 137 -30.53 -8.59 8.94
C ALA A 137 -30.42 -9.92 9.71
N GLU A 138 -29.62 -10.87 9.21
CA GLU A 138 -29.37 -12.14 9.90
C GLU A 138 -28.76 -11.94 11.29
N LEU A 139 -27.89 -10.92 11.45
CA LEU A 139 -27.26 -10.57 12.74
C LEU A 139 -28.13 -9.63 13.59
N ASN A 140 -29.25 -9.13 13.06
CA ASN A 140 -30.10 -8.12 13.70
C ASN A 140 -29.34 -6.85 14.12
N VAL A 141 -28.47 -6.35 13.22
CA VAL A 141 -27.69 -5.12 13.42
C VAL A 141 -27.95 -4.15 12.26
N LYS A 142 -27.46 -2.92 12.41
CA LYS A 142 -27.31 -1.96 11.31
C LYS A 142 -25.87 -1.93 10.83
N ALA A 143 -25.66 -2.12 9.53
CA ALA A 143 -24.35 -2.03 8.91
C ALA A 143 -24.06 -0.58 8.49
N PRO A 144 -23.01 0.07 9.01
CA PRO A 144 -22.61 1.37 8.54
C PRO A 144 -21.97 1.25 7.14
N ILE A 145 -22.47 2.03 6.20
CA ILE A 145 -22.01 2.01 4.81
C ILE A 145 -21.66 3.42 4.32
N SER A 146 -20.67 3.46 3.45
CA SER A 146 -20.27 4.58 2.61
C SER A 146 -20.33 4.11 1.16
N LEU A 147 -20.83 4.91 0.22
CA LEU A 147 -20.76 4.53 -1.19
C LEU A 147 -19.48 5.09 -1.80
N ARG A 148 -18.71 4.21 -2.43
CA ARG A 148 -17.58 4.62 -3.26
C ARG A 148 -18.08 5.12 -4.59
N VAL A 149 -17.90 6.40 -4.83
CA VAL A 149 -18.31 7.06 -6.06
C VAL A 149 -17.11 7.27 -6.99
N ASN A 150 -17.36 7.19 -8.28
CA ASN A 150 -16.36 7.52 -9.28
C ASN A 150 -16.56 8.99 -9.71
N PRO A 151 -15.66 9.92 -9.33
CA PRO A 151 -15.81 11.33 -9.68
C PRO A 151 -15.45 11.64 -11.14
N ASP A 152 -15.03 10.65 -11.94
CA ASP A 152 -14.62 10.80 -13.33
C ASP A 152 -13.49 11.83 -13.51
N VAL A 153 -12.44 11.69 -12.72
CA VAL A 153 -11.21 12.50 -12.77
C VAL A 153 -10.05 11.66 -13.26
N ASP A 154 -9.30 12.17 -14.23
CA ASP A 154 -8.09 11.52 -14.72
C ASP A 154 -6.90 11.83 -13.79
N ALA A 155 -6.41 10.80 -13.11
CA ALA A 155 -5.26 10.88 -12.23
C ALA A 155 -3.90 10.95 -12.96
N LYS A 156 -3.88 10.80 -14.29
CA LYS A 156 -2.67 10.79 -15.16
C LYS A 156 -1.58 9.82 -14.66
N THR A 157 -1.98 8.67 -14.15
CA THR A 157 -1.09 7.63 -13.62
C THR A 157 -1.06 6.40 -14.53
N HIS A 158 -0.22 5.41 -14.21
CA HIS A 158 -0.17 4.16 -14.97
C HIS A 158 -1.56 3.51 -15.07
N PRO A 159 -2.00 3.02 -16.26
CA PRO A 159 -3.36 2.50 -16.47
C PRO A 159 -3.83 1.45 -15.46
N TYR A 160 -2.92 0.60 -14.96
CA TYR A 160 -3.26 -0.45 -13.99
C TYR A 160 -3.50 0.06 -12.56
N ILE A 161 -3.12 1.33 -12.25
CA ILE A 161 -3.29 1.93 -10.92
C ILE A 161 -4.16 3.19 -10.91
N SER A 162 -4.74 3.57 -12.05
CA SER A 162 -5.80 4.57 -12.18
C SER A 162 -7.15 3.95 -11.83
N THR A 163 -7.94 4.61 -10.98
CA THR A 163 -9.24 4.08 -10.51
C THR A 163 -10.39 5.10 -10.63
N GLY A 164 -10.12 6.31 -11.11
CA GLY A 164 -11.08 7.42 -11.14
C GLY A 164 -11.84 7.61 -12.46
N LEU A 165 -11.61 6.79 -13.49
CA LEU A 165 -12.26 6.91 -14.79
C LEU A 165 -13.51 6.04 -14.90
N LYS A 166 -14.47 6.45 -15.76
CA LYS A 166 -15.76 5.75 -15.96
C LYS A 166 -15.65 4.26 -16.35
N GLU A 167 -14.60 3.90 -17.06
CA GLU A 167 -14.37 2.53 -17.54
C GLU A 167 -13.72 1.61 -16.49
N ASN A 168 -13.36 2.14 -15.32
CA ASN A 168 -12.77 1.36 -14.25
C ASN A 168 -13.83 0.50 -13.55
N LYS A 169 -13.41 -0.69 -13.10
CA LYS A 169 -14.28 -1.62 -12.38
C LYS A 169 -14.73 -1.12 -10.99
N PHE A 170 -14.18 -0.01 -10.50
CA PHE A 170 -14.37 0.49 -9.15
C PHE A 170 -15.40 1.61 -9.08
N GLY A 171 -16.15 1.63 -7.97
CA GLY A 171 -17.06 2.70 -7.59
C GLY A 171 -18.38 2.73 -8.37
N ILE A 172 -19.34 3.47 -7.81
CA ILE A 172 -20.64 3.76 -8.42
C ILE A 172 -20.45 4.87 -9.47
N PRO A 173 -20.94 4.72 -10.70
CA PRO A 173 -20.90 5.78 -11.70
C PRO A 173 -21.62 7.04 -11.24
N SER A 174 -21.09 8.22 -11.58
CA SER A 174 -21.61 9.51 -11.11
C SER A 174 -23.07 9.79 -11.48
N ASP A 175 -23.57 9.19 -12.56
CA ASP A 175 -24.95 9.32 -13.04
C ASP A 175 -25.97 8.51 -12.23
N SER A 176 -25.55 7.44 -11.54
CA SER A 176 -26.38 6.57 -10.72
C SER A 176 -26.20 6.77 -9.20
N VAL A 177 -25.33 7.68 -8.77
CA VAL A 177 -25.01 7.90 -7.35
C VAL A 177 -26.26 8.19 -6.50
N PHE A 178 -27.11 9.12 -6.93
CA PHE A 178 -28.25 9.56 -6.13
C PHE A 178 -29.32 8.48 -6.00
N GLU A 179 -29.58 7.74 -7.08
CA GLU A 179 -30.49 6.60 -7.07
C GLU A 179 -29.96 5.50 -6.14
N THR A 180 -28.66 5.23 -6.20
CA THR A 180 -28.02 4.24 -5.33
C THR A 180 -28.11 4.63 -3.85
N TYR A 181 -27.93 5.91 -3.51
CA TYR A 181 -28.09 6.41 -2.13
C TYR A 181 -29.54 6.28 -1.65
N GLN A 182 -30.54 6.61 -2.50
CA GLN A 182 -31.95 6.43 -2.16
C GLN A 182 -32.28 4.95 -1.89
N TYR A 183 -31.76 4.07 -2.74
CA TYR A 183 -31.91 2.63 -2.54
C TYR A 183 -31.26 2.17 -1.24
N ALA A 184 -30.02 2.53 -0.98
CA ALA A 184 -29.33 2.19 0.26
C ALA A 184 -30.06 2.70 1.50
N ALA A 185 -30.58 3.92 1.47
CA ALA A 185 -31.37 4.52 2.56
C ALA A 185 -32.73 3.83 2.79
N SER A 186 -33.27 3.12 1.79
CA SER A 186 -34.49 2.34 1.90
C SER A 186 -34.33 0.99 2.58
N LEU A 187 -33.10 0.49 2.67
CA LEU A 187 -32.77 -0.82 3.23
C LEU A 187 -32.68 -0.75 4.77
N PRO A 188 -33.52 -1.52 5.51
CA PRO A 188 -33.75 -1.29 6.94
C PRO A 188 -32.53 -1.60 7.84
N ASN A 189 -31.65 -2.48 7.41
CA ASN A 189 -30.45 -2.87 8.17
C ASN A 189 -29.17 -2.19 7.68
N LEU A 190 -29.27 -1.18 6.82
CA LEU A 190 -28.15 -0.33 6.45
C LEU A 190 -28.24 1.04 7.14
N GLU A 191 -27.11 1.62 7.45
CA GLU A 191 -26.96 2.99 7.90
C GLU A 191 -26.01 3.72 6.95
N VAL A 192 -26.55 4.65 6.16
CA VAL A 192 -25.73 5.48 5.26
C VAL A 192 -24.96 6.49 6.10
N VAL A 193 -23.64 6.36 6.19
CA VAL A 193 -22.80 7.20 7.05
C VAL A 193 -21.79 8.05 6.28
N GLY A 194 -21.44 7.70 5.03
CA GLY A 194 -20.37 8.40 4.32
C GLY A 194 -20.46 8.33 2.81
N ILE A 195 -19.48 8.99 2.19
CA ILE A 195 -19.15 8.92 0.78
C ILE A 195 -17.65 8.72 0.64
N ASP A 196 -17.23 7.83 -0.26
CA ASP A 196 -15.84 7.50 -0.53
C ASP A 196 -15.48 7.81 -1.98
N CYS A 197 -14.27 8.30 -2.21
CA CYS A 197 -13.68 8.35 -3.54
C CYS A 197 -12.18 8.03 -3.50
N HIS A 198 -11.72 7.25 -4.48
CA HIS A 198 -10.30 6.97 -4.68
C HIS A 198 -9.98 7.03 -6.17
N ILE A 199 -9.14 7.98 -6.58
CA ILE A 199 -8.91 8.30 -8.00
C ILE A 199 -7.70 7.59 -8.60
N GLY A 200 -6.80 7.04 -7.77
CA GLY A 200 -5.61 6.32 -8.26
C GLY A 200 -4.48 6.27 -7.26
N SER A 201 -3.33 5.86 -7.74
CA SER A 201 -2.10 5.70 -6.94
C SER A 201 -0.91 6.32 -7.65
N GLN A 202 0.08 6.81 -6.89
CA GLN A 202 1.28 7.49 -7.40
C GLN A 202 0.95 8.81 -8.12
N LEU A 203 0.04 9.62 -7.56
CA LEU A 203 -0.24 10.96 -8.06
C LEU A 203 0.87 11.92 -7.62
N THR A 204 1.39 12.69 -8.57
CA THR A 204 2.49 13.64 -8.36
C THR A 204 2.05 15.10 -8.45
N GLU A 205 0.75 15.35 -8.57
CA GLU A 205 0.12 16.67 -8.60
C GLU A 205 -1.02 16.75 -7.60
N THR A 206 -1.28 17.93 -7.02
CA THR A 206 -2.41 18.14 -6.08
C THR A 206 -3.74 18.38 -6.81
N GLN A 207 -3.72 18.91 -8.02
CA GLN A 207 -4.93 19.34 -8.73
C GLN A 207 -5.97 18.23 -8.93
N PRO A 208 -5.60 16.98 -9.33
CA PRO A 208 -6.58 15.90 -9.45
C PRO A 208 -7.33 15.58 -8.15
N PHE A 209 -6.67 15.75 -7.00
CA PHE A 209 -7.33 15.55 -5.69
C PHE A 209 -8.33 16.65 -5.40
N VAL A 210 -7.99 17.91 -5.68
CA VAL A 210 -8.89 19.05 -5.51
C VAL A 210 -10.10 18.93 -6.43
N ASP A 211 -9.89 18.60 -7.71
CA ASP A 211 -10.96 18.41 -8.68
C ASP A 211 -11.93 17.29 -8.26
N ALA A 212 -11.40 16.19 -7.74
CA ALA A 212 -12.22 15.09 -7.23
C ALA A 212 -13.02 15.50 -6.00
N LEU A 213 -12.39 16.19 -5.06
CA LEU A 213 -13.04 16.70 -3.85
C LEU A 213 -14.18 17.66 -4.19
N ASP A 214 -13.96 18.61 -5.09
CA ASP A 214 -14.98 19.58 -5.52
C ASP A 214 -16.20 18.88 -6.12
N ARG A 215 -16.00 17.84 -6.95
CA ARG A 215 -17.12 17.05 -7.50
C ARG A 215 -17.86 16.27 -6.42
N VAL A 216 -17.16 15.69 -5.47
CA VAL A 216 -17.77 14.95 -4.35
C VAL A 216 -18.55 15.88 -3.44
N ILE A 217 -18.07 17.10 -3.17
CA ILE A 217 -18.78 18.12 -2.38
C ILE A 217 -20.13 18.46 -3.02
N VAL A 218 -20.18 18.65 -4.34
CA VAL A 218 -21.46 18.87 -5.07
C VAL A 218 -22.42 17.70 -4.88
N MET A 219 -21.92 16.45 -4.83
CA MET A 219 -22.76 15.29 -4.56
C MET A 219 -23.28 15.30 -3.12
N ILE A 220 -22.43 15.65 -2.13
CA ILE A 220 -22.82 15.76 -0.71
C ILE A 220 -23.93 16.80 -0.52
N ASP A 221 -23.82 17.97 -1.14
CA ASP A 221 -24.85 19.02 -1.05
C ASP A 221 -26.19 18.54 -1.60
N LYS A 222 -26.20 17.87 -2.75
CA LYS A 222 -27.42 17.29 -3.32
C LYS A 222 -28.00 16.16 -2.45
N LEU A 223 -27.18 15.30 -1.86
CA LEU A 223 -27.62 14.27 -0.93
C LEU A 223 -28.29 14.88 0.30
N LYS A 224 -27.74 15.97 0.82
CA LYS A 224 -28.33 16.74 1.92
C LYS A 224 -29.70 17.31 1.55
N ASP A 225 -29.86 17.86 0.34
CA ASP A 225 -31.15 18.36 -0.17
C ASP A 225 -32.19 17.22 -0.30
N MET A 226 -31.74 15.98 -0.53
CA MET A 226 -32.57 14.79 -0.56
C MET A 226 -32.85 14.20 0.84
N GLY A 227 -32.37 14.84 1.92
CA GLY A 227 -32.55 14.39 3.30
C GLY A 227 -31.55 13.32 3.75
N ILE A 228 -30.50 13.02 2.95
CA ILE A 228 -29.44 12.07 3.29
C ILE A 228 -28.25 12.84 3.88
N ASN A 229 -28.09 12.77 5.20
CA ASN A 229 -27.05 13.49 5.91
C ASN A 229 -25.88 12.55 6.22
N LEU A 230 -24.73 12.81 5.60
CA LEU A 230 -23.50 12.05 5.80
C LEU A 230 -22.78 12.50 7.07
N LYS A 231 -22.03 11.59 7.69
CA LYS A 231 -21.20 11.83 8.88
C LYS A 231 -19.72 12.04 8.51
N HIS A 232 -19.28 11.43 7.40
CA HIS A 232 -17.89 11.54 6.94
C HIS A 232 -17.76 11.54 5.43
N ILE A 233 -16.63 12.03 4.98
CA ILE A 233 -16.11 11.84 3.63
C ILE A 233 -14.80 11.03 3.71
N ASP A 234 -14.64 10.04 2.85
CA ASP A 234 -13.35 9.39 2.61
C ASP A 234 -12.76 9.93 1.31
N ILE A 235 -11.59 10.54 1.40
CA ILE A 235 -10.88 11.11 0.25
C ILE A 235 -9.86 10.14 -0.34
N GLY A 236 -9.86 8.88 0.14
CA GLY A 236 -8.99 7.83 -0.32
C GLY A 236 -7.51 8.07 0.00
N GLY A 237 -6.66 7.46 -0.82
CA GLY A 237 -5.22 7.67 -0.81
C GLY A 237 -4.73 8.19 -2.14
N GLY A 238 -3.53 7.77 -2.54
CA GLY A 238 -3.01 8.03 -3.89
C GLY A 238 -1.81 8.95 -3.95
N LEU A 239 -1.50 9.71 -2.88
CA LEU A 239 -0.32 10.56 -2.84
C LEU A 239 0.94 9.75 -3.19
N GLY A 240 1.69 10.24 -4.20
CA GLY A 240 2.87 9.60 -4.72
C GLY A 240 4.10 9.77 -3.83
N VAL A 241 5.15 9.03 -4.19
CA VAL A 241 6.50 9.13 -3.59
C VAL A 241 7.54 9.22 -4.71
N THR A 242 8.73 9.70 -4.37
CA THR A 242 9.86 9.68 -5.29
C THR A 242 10.45 8.28 -5.39
N TYR A 243 10.53 7.76 -6.60
CA TYR A 243 11.26 6.54 -6.94
C TYR A 243 12.51 6.86 -7.76
N LYS A 244 12.43 7.82 -8.67
CA LYS A 244 13.53 8.27 -9.54
C LYS A 244 13.63 9.81 -9.52
N ASP A 245 12.90 10.45 -10.39
CA ASP A 245 12.97 11.90 -10.63
C ASP A 245 11.66 12.61 -10.30
N GLU A 246 10.66 11.85 -9.84
CA GLU A 246 9.36 12.41 -9.47
C GLU A 246 9.51 13.37 -8.29
N THR A 247 8.79 14.47 -8.35
CA THR A 247 8.67 15.46 -7.28
C THR A 247 7.23 15.56 -6.81
N PRO A 248 6.71 14.52 -6.13
CA PRO A 248 5.35 14.58 -5.62
C PRO A 248 5.22 15.68 -4.59
N PRO A 249 4.02 16.27 -4.42
CA PRO A 249 3.80 17.27 -3.38
C PRO A 249 4.11 16.68 -2.00
N SER A 250 4.62 17.52 -1.12
CA SER A 250 4.74 17.16 0.29
C SER A 250 3.36 16.93 0.91
N VAL A 251 3.33 16.28 2.05
CA VAL A 251 2.07 16.04 2.79
C VAL A 251 1.41 17.36 3.18
N GLU A 252 2.21 18.36 3.55
CA GLU A 252 1.74 19.71 3.88
C GLU A 252 1.14 20.42 2.66
N GLU A 253 1.77 20.34 1.48
CA GLU A 253 1.25 20.93 0.24
C GLU A 253 -0.07 20.23 -0.15
N TYR A 254 -0.14 18.92 -0.05
CA TYR A 254 -1.37 18.16 -0.27
C TYR A 254 -2.49 18.59 0.68
N ALA A 255 -2.23 18.65 1.98
CA ALA A 255 -3.22 19.06 2.97
C ALA A 255 -3.67 20.51 2.76
N ASN A 256 -2.74 21.43 2.45
CA ASN A 256 -3.05 22.84 2.21
C ASN A 256 -3.90 23.05 0.94
N ALA A 257 -3.69 22.25 -0.11
CA ALA A 257 -4.52 22.30 -1.31
C ALA A 257 -5.97 21.87 -1.04
N MET A 258 -6.19 20.90 -0.15
CA MET A 258 -7.50 20.37 0.21
C MET A 258 -8.22 21.22 1.28
N ARG A 259 -7.46 21.95 2.13
CA ARG A 259 -7.94 22.65 3.32
C ARG A 259 -9.15 23.55 3.07
N PRO A 260 -9.18 24.47 2.06
CA PRO A 260 -10.29 25.42 1.90
C PRO A 260 -11.65 24.75 1.68
N ALA A 261 -11.65 23.58 1.03
CA ALA A 261 -12.85 22.81 0.76
C ALA A 261 -13.26 21.98 1.98
N LEU A 262 -12.31 21.30 2.63
CA LEU A 262 -12.57 20.43 3.77
C LEU A 262 -13.05 21.20 5.01
N GLU A 263 -12.47 22.37 5.32
CA GLU A 263 -12.92 23.20 6.45
C GLU A 263 -14.37 23.66 6.32
N LYS A 264 -14.84 23.93 5.08
CA LYS A 264 -16.23 24.34 4.83
C LYS A 264 -17.21 23.18 4.94
N LEU A 265 -16.76 21.95 4.67
CA LEU A 265 -17.62 20.79 4.61
C LEU A 265 -18.12 20.37 6.00
N GLY A 266 -17.29 20.52 7.05
CA GLY A 266 -17.66 20.22 8.43
C GLY A 266 -17.94 18.74 8.73
N LEU A 267 -17.54 17.82 7.85
CA LEU A 267 -17.61 16.38 8.05
C LEU A 267 -16.28 15.86 8.56
N LYS A 268 -16.33 14.71 9.24
CA LYS A 268 -15.10 13.96 9.53
C LYS A 268 -14.47 13.47 8.24
N VAL A 269 -13.14 13.54 8.13
CA VAL A 269 -12.39 13.13 6.94
C VAL A 269 -11.64 11.84 7.19
N TYR A 270 -11.91 10.82 6.37
CA TYR A 270 -11.09 9.61 6.30
C TYR A 270 -10.10 9.71 5.15
N MET A 271 -8.94 9.11 5.33
CA MET A 271 -7.87 9.04 4.34
C MET A 271 -7.27 7.65 4.34
N GLU A 272 -6.92 7.13 3.16
CA GLU A 272 -6.42 5.76 2.96
C GLU A 272 -4.96 5.74 2.41
N PRO A 273 -3.98 6.40 3.07
CA PRO A 273 -2.62 6.37 2.60
C PRO A 273 -2.01 4.98 2.75
N GLY A 274 -1.38 4.49 1.69
CA GLY A 274 -0.60 3.25 1.71
C GLY A 274 0.84 3.53 1.30
N ARG A 275 1.03 3.84 0.01
CA ARG A 275 2.35 4.10 -0.59
C ARG A 275 3.10 5.21 0.11
N SER A 276 2.47 6.35 0.37
CA SER A 276 3.11 7.51 0.99
C SER A 276 3.65 7.23 2.40
N ILE A 277 3.06 6.27 3.12
CA ILE A 277 3.55 5.85 4.44
C ILE A 277 4.63 4.78 4.30
N SER A 278 4.44 3.78 3.44
CA SER A 278 5.24 2.55 3.50
C SER A 278 6.37 2.45 2.47
N ALA A 279 6.27 3.06 1.29
CA ALA A 279 7.23 2.82 0.20
C ALA A 279 8.68 3.09 0.61
N ASN A 280 8.98 4.30 1.03
CA ASN A 280 10.33 4.72 1.39
C ASN A 280 10.74 4.32 2.82
N ALA A 281 9.87 3.60 3.53
CA ALA A 281 10.17 3.00 4.82
C ALA A 281 10.81 1.61 4.70
N GLY A 282 10.96 1.06 3.48
CA GLY A 282 11.52 -0.27 3.29
C GLY A 282 12.43 -0.40 2.07
N VAL A 283 13.37 -1.32 2.16
CA VAL A 283 14.29 -1.74 1.10
C VAL A 283 14.29 -3.26 0.96
N LEU A 284 14.64 -3.74 -0.24
CA LEU A 284 14.96 -5.14 -0.47
C LEU A 284 16.48 -5.26 -0.64
N LEU A 285 17.13 -6.01 0.25
CA LEU A 285 18.54 -6.38 0.11
C LEU A 285 18.67 -7.64 -0.73
N THR A 286 19.64 -7.61 -1.63
CA THR A 286 19.98 -8.74 -2.50
C THR A 286 21.48 -8.83 -2.68
N LYS A 287 21.98 -10.01 -2.95
CA LYS A 287 23.38 -10.26 -3.19
C LYS A 287 23.63 -10.54 -4.67
N VAL A 288 24.70 -9.99 -5.20
CA VAL A 288 25.20 -10.34 -6.54
C VAL A 288 25.73 -11.77 -6.49
N ASP A 289 25.10 -12.67 -7.23
CA ASP A 289 25.48 -14.08 -7.32
C ASP A 289 26.54 -14.27 -8.41
N LEU A 290 26.23 -13.83 -9.64
CA LEU A 290 27.10 -13.97 -10.80
C LEU A 290 27.09 -12.69 -11.64
N LEU A 291 28.24 -12.38 -12.24
CA LEU A 291 28.37 -11.34 -13.26
C LEU A 291 28.57 -11.99 -14.64
N LYS A 292 27.70 -11.63 -15.58
CA LYS A 292 27.73 -12.12 -16.98
C LYS A 292 27.92 -10.97 -17.94
N PRO A 293 29.16 -10.52 -18.18
CA PRO A 293 29.45 -9.53 -19.22
C PRO A 293 29.29 -10.18 -20.61
N THR A 294 28.72 -9.44 -21.55
CA THR A 294 28.60 -9.84 -22.94
C THR A 294 29.02 -8.68 -23.87
N ASN A 295 29.10 -8.95 -25.17
CA ASN A 295 29.47 -7.91 -26.14
C ASN A 295 28.36 -6.86 -26.35
N HIS A 296 27.15 -7.10 -25.87
CA HIS A 296 25.99 -6.24 -26.08
C HIS A 296 25.42 -5.65 -24.78
N ARG A 297 25.41 -6.44 -23.71
CA ARG A 297 24.88 -6.06 -22.40
C ARG A 297 25.64 -6.78 -21.28
N ASN A 298 25.71 -6.16 -20.11
CA ASN A 298 26.20 -6.83 -18.93
C ASN A 298 25.01 -7.19 -18.03
N PHE A 299 25.00 -8.43 -17.52
CA PHE A 299 23.99 -8.89 -16.59
C PHE A 299 24.60 -9.10 -15.21
N ALA A 300 23.99 -8.48 -14.21
CA ALA A 300 24.25 -8.80 -12.80
C ALA A 300 23.11 -9.72 -12.32
N ILE A 301 23.42 -10.99 -12.19
CA ILE A 301 22.48 -11.99 -11.68
C ILE A 301 22.50 -11.88 -10.16
N ILE A 302 21.36 -11.66 -9.54
CA ILE A 302 21.20 -11.49 -8.10
C ILE A 302 20.33 -12.59 -7.50
N ASP A 303 20.41 -12.79 -6.19
CA ASP A 303 19.63 -13.81 -5.49
C ASP A 303 18.14 -13.41 -5.25
N ALA A 304 17.78 -12.12 -5.32
CA ALA A 304 16.38 -11.70 -5.45
C ALA A 304 15.91 -11.83 -6.90
N ALA A 305 14.57 -11.92 -7.09
CA ALA A 305 13.98 -12.04 -8.41
C ALA A 305 12.57 -11.40 -8.45
N MET A 306 11.90 -11.48 -9.61
CA MET A 306 10.54 -10.96 -9.75
C MET A 306 9.53 -11.60 -8.78
N ASN A 307 9.80 -12.80 -8.28
CA ASN A 307 8.96 -13.43 -7.26
C ASN A 307 9.09 -12.73 -5.90
N ASP A 308 10.20 -12.06 -5.62
CA ASP A 308 10.40 -11.27 -4.39
C ASP A 308 9.87 -9.84 -4.56
N LEU A 309 10.09 -9.20 -5.72
CA LEU A 309 9.68 -7.84 -6.05
C LEU A 309 9.18 -7.75 -7.49
N ILE A 310 7.86 -7.87 -7.68
CA ILE A 310 7.23 -7.96 -9.01
C ILE A 310 7.12 -6.61 -9.73
N ARG A 311 7.18 -5.48 -9.02
CA ARG A 311 6.88 -4.16 -9.57
C ARG A 311 7.65 -3.78 -10.84
N PRO A 312 8.96 -4.00 -10.96
CA PRO A 312 9.70 -3.73 -12.21
C PRO A 312 9.17 -4.54 -13.40
N ALA A 313 8.87 -5.81 -13.19
CA ALA A 313 8.37 -6.69 -14.26
C ALA A 313 6.89 -6.39 -14.62
N LEU A 314 6.03 -6.08 -13.64
CA LEU A 314 4.58 -5.91 -13.85
C LEU A 314 4.21 -4.50 -14.35
N TYR A 315 4.88 -3.47 -13.85
CA TYR A 315 4.54 -2.06 -14.08
C TYR A 315 5.64 -1.29 -14.80
N GLU A 316 6.72 -1.95 -15.20
CA GLU A 316 7.95 -1.28 -15.68
C GLU A 316 8.46 -0.23 -14.67
N ALA A 317 8.14 -0.45 -13.37
CA ALA A 317 8.41 0.50 -12.33
C ALA A 317 9.91 0.66 -12.10
N TRP A 318 10.37 1.91 -12.13
CA TRP A 318 11.73 2.20 -11.67
C TRP A 318 11.84 1.97 -10.18
N MET A 319 12.91 1.25 -9.79
CA MET A 319 13.34 1.09 -8.40
C MET A 319 14.81 1.47 -8.35
N ASP A 320 15.19 2.37 -7.45
CA ASP A 320 16.59 2.74 -7.30
C ASP A 320 17.39 1.57 -6.69
N ILE A 321 18.52 1.25 -7.30
CA ILE A 321 19.39 0.14 -6.89
C ILE A 321 20.76 0.71 -6.57
N GLN A 322 21.20 0.53 -5.33
CA GLN A 322 22.47 1.04 -4.84
C GLN A 322 23.33 -0.07 -4.22
N SER A 323 24.65 0.02 -4.35
CA SER A 323 25.54 -0.80 -3.54
C SER A 323 25.43 -0.41 -2.07
N VAL A 324 25.24 -1.38 -1.19
CA VAL A 324 25.22 -1.16 0.27
C VAL A 324 26.54 -0.59 0.72
N THR A 325 27.65 -1.20 0.25
CA THR A 325 29.02 -0.71 0.45
C THR A 325 29.63 -0.38 -0.92
N PRO A 326 29.66 0.90 -1.33
CA PRO A 326 30.21 1.30 -2.62
C PRO A 326 31.67 0.91 -2.78
N ARG A 327 32.04 0.47 -3.97
CA ARG A 327 33.42 0.21 -4.34
C ARG A 327 34.09 1.44 -4.94
N THR A 328 35.35 1.65 -4.57
CA THR A 328 36.23 2.69 -5.11
C THR A 328 37.44 2.11 -5.83
N ASP A 329 37.55 0.78 -5.83
CA ASP A 329 38.69 0.01 -6.37
C ASP A 329 38.47 -0.46 -7.81
N MET A 330 37.36 -0.05 -8.45
CA MET A 330 37.03 -0.45 -9.81
C MET A 330 36.14 0.56 -10.53
N GLU A 331 36.09 0.47 -11.84
CA GLU A 331 35.25 1.31 -12.69
C GLU A 331 33.78 0.91 -12.59
N THR A 332 32.91 1.92 -12.67
CA THR A 332 31.49 1.74 -12.84
C THR A 332 31.17 1.20 -14.25
N LYS A 333 30.27 0.25 -14.35
CA LYS A 333 29.75 -0.28 -15.61
C LYS A 333 28.24 -0.27 -15.58
N GLU A 334 27.65 -0.26 -16.77
CA GLU A 334 26.20 -0.43 -16.94
C GLU A 334 25.84 -1.91 -16.83
N TRP A 335 24.79 -2.20 -16.02
CA TRP A 335 24.28 -3.54 -15.74
C TRP A 335 22.77 -3.60 -15.86
N ASP A 336 22.26 -4.67 -16.48
CA ASP A 336 20.90 -5.14 -16.26
C ASP A 336 20.91 -6.04 -15.02
N VAL A 337 20.23 -5.62 -13.97
CA VAL A 337 20.10 -6.36 -12.70
C VAL A 337 18.93 -7.32 -12.81
N VAL A 338 19.21 -8.61 -12.86
CA VAL A 338 18.25 -9.67 -13.17
C VAL A 338 18.25 -10.75 -12.10
N GLY A 339 17.09 -11.37 -11.89
CA GLY A 339 16.95 -12.51 -10.98
C GLY A 339 17.23 -13.86 -11.67
N ALA A 340 16.92 -14.93 -10.95
CA ALA A 340 17.15 -16.31 -11.38
C ALA A 340 15.85 -17.01 -11.84
N ILE A 341 14.76 -16.28 -12.01
CA ILE A 341 13.50 -16.84 -12.54
C ILE A 341 13.65 -17.14 -14.04
N CYS A 342 13.15 -18.30 -14.47
CA CYS A 342 13.24 -18.74 -15.86
C CYS A 342 12.23 -17.99 -16.76
N GLU A 343 12.33 -16.67 -16.79
CA GLU A 343 11.46 -15.78 -17.56
C GLU A 343 12.22 -14.53 -18.00
N THR A 344 12.06 -14.11 -19.26
CA THR A 344 12.72 -12.92 -19.81
C THR A 344 12.33 -11.62 -19.08
N GLY A 345 11.15 -11.59 -18.48
CA GLY A 345 10.64 -10.47 -17.69
C GLY A 345 11.27 -10.33 -16.31
N ASP A 346 12.11 -11.27 -15.87
CA ASP A 346 12.74 -11.23 -14.54
C ASP A 346 13.91 -10.25 -14.49
N PHE A 347 13.60 -9.00 -14.27
CA PHE A 347 14.59 -7.95 -13.99
C PHE A 347 14.09 -7.06 -12.85
N LEU A 348 15.05 -6.57 -12.03
CA LEU A 348 14.79 -5.59 -10.98
C LEU A 348 15.21 -4.18 -11.43
N GLY A 349 16.12 -4.07 -12.37
CA GLY A 349 16.50 -2.80 -12.98
C GLY A 349 17.34 -2.98 -14.23
N LYS A 350 17.10 -2.16 -15.24
CA LYS A 350 17.85 -2.13 -16.49
C LYS A 350 18.76 -0.91 -16.49
N GLU A 351 19.92 -1.05 -17.17
CA GLU A 351 20.85 0.07 -17.43
C GLU A 351 21.26 0.78 -16.12
N ARG A 352 21.72 -0.01 -15.13
CA ARG A 352 22.18 0.50 -13.82
C ARG A 352 23.68 0.70 -13.83
N GLU A 353 24.13 1.92 -13.54
CA GLU A 353 25.54 2.22 -13.38
C GLU A 353 26.04 1.81 -12.00
N LEU A 354 26.77 0.69 -11.93
CA LEU A 354 27.23 0.10 -10.68
C LEU A 354 28.70 -0.35 -10.79
N ALA A 355 29.48 -0.11 -9.73
CA ALA A 355 30.80 -0.72 -9.51
C ALA A 355 30.59 -1.91 -8.55
N ILE A 356 30.50 -3.13 -9.09
CA ILE A 356 30.10 -4.34 -8.34
C ILE A 356 30.93 -5.56 -8.70
N LYS A 357 31.05 -6.46 -7.73
CA LYS A 357 31.60 -7.82 -7.86
C LYS A 357 30.62 -8.85 -7.32
N GLU A 358 30.85 -10.11 -7.60
CA GLU A 358 30.16 -11.22 -6.96
C GLU A 358 30.28 -11.13 -5.43
N ASN A 359 29.18 -11.46 -4.74
CA ASN A 359 28.96 -11.33 -3.30
C ASN A 359 28.75 -9.91 -2.78
N ASP A 360 28.77 -8.87 -3.61
CA ASP A 360 28.38 -7.53 -3.17
C ASP A 360 26.89 -7.49 -2.84
N VAL A 361 26.53 -6.74 -1.79
CA VAL A 361 25.15 -6.54 -1.39
C VAL A 361 24.63 -5.26 -2.03
N LEU A 362 23.46 -5.38 -2.67
CA LEU A 362 22.70 -4.28 -3.25
C LEU A 362 21.43 -4.02 -2.42
N ALA A 363 21.01 -2.77 -2.38
CA ALA A 363 19.74 -2.34 -1.82
C ALA A 363 18.84 -1.81 -2.93
N VAL A 364 17.64 -2.38 -3.06
CA VAL A 364 16.57 -1.88 -3.91
C VAL A 364 15.69 -1.00 -3.03
N LEU A 365 15.72 0.32 -3.26
CA LEU A 365 15.03 1.30 -2.44
C LEU A 365 13.54 1.38 -2.78
N GLY A 366 12.74 1.97 -1.87
CA GLY A 366 11.30 2.15 -2.09
C GLY A 366 10.50 0.84 -2.09
N ALA A 367 11.03 -0.24 -1.52
CA ALA A 367 10.42 -1.57 -1.53
C ALA A 367 9.44 -1.81 -0.37
N GLY A 368 9.17 -0.82 0.48
CA GLY A 368 8.27 -0.96 1.62
C GLY A 368 6.80 -1.07 1.27
N ALA A 369 6.38 -0.60 0.09
CA ALA A 369 5.01 -0.69 -0.43
C ALA A 369 4.94 -1.60 -1.65
N TYR A 370 3.94 -2.50 -1.67
CA TYR A 370 3.69 -3.41 -2.81
C TYR A 370 4.93 -4.24 -3.20
N GLY A 371 5.82 -4.49 -2.23
CA GLY A 371 6.95 -5.40 -2.33
C GLY A 371 6.54 -6.78 -1.83
N PHE A 372 6.84 -7.09 -0.56
CA PHE A 372 6.57 -8.41 0.02
C PHE A 372 5.12 -8.89 -0.16
N VAL A 373 4.13 -8.01 -0.03
CA VAL A 373 2.69 -8.36 -0.18
C VAL A 373 2.34 -8.91 -1.56
N MET A 374 3.12 -8.60 -2.59
CA MET A 374 2.94 -9.08 -3.96
C MET A 374 3.93 -10.22 -4.31
N SER A 375 4.74 -10.65 -3.36
CA SER A 375 5.68 -11.76 -3.58
C SER A 375 4.96 -13.09 -3.80
N SER A 376 5.62 -14.01 -4.47
CA SER A 376 5.09 -15.32 -4.81
C SER A 376 6.13 -16.43 -4.63
N ASN A 377 5.70 -17.67 -4.81
CA ASN A 377 6.59 -18.83 -4.82
C ASN A 377 6.90 -19.31 -6.25
N TYR A 378 6.89 -18.39 -7.22
CA TYR A 378 7.22 -18.73 -8.61
C TYR A 378 8.58 -19.43 -8.70
N ASN A 379 8.68 -20.46 -9.54
CA ASN A 379 9.79 -21.41 -9.62
C ASN A 379 10.11 -22.14 -8.28
N SER A 380 9.12 -22.31 -7.40
CA SER A 380 9.26 -22.93 -6.07
C SER A 380 10.32 -22.26 -5.19
N ARG A 381 10.43 -20.94 -5.28
CA ARG A 381 11.30 -20.15 -4.41
C ARG A 381 10.55 -19.76 -3.14
N GLY A 382 11.19 -19.92 -1.98
CA GLY A 382 10.64 -19.43 -0.70
C GLY A 382 10.64 -17.90 -0.64
N ARG A 383 9.62 -17.31 0.00
CA ARG A 383 9.58 -15.87 0.23
C ARG A 383 10.69 -15.41 1.16
N ALA A 384 11.17 -14.19 0.94
CA ALA A 384 12.23 -13.56 1.73
C ALA A 384 11.86 -13.38 3.21
N ALA A 385 12.86 -13.29 4.08
CA ALA A 385 12.66 -12.83 5.44
C ALA A 385 12.34 -11.33 5.47
N GLU A 386 11.70 -10.88 6.58
CA GLU A 386 11.43 -9.46 6.83
C GLU A 386 12.02 -9.07 8.19
N VAL A 387 12.75 -7.96 8.25
CA VAL A 387 13.36 -7.39 9.44
C VAL A 387 12.86 -5.96 9.65
N MET A 388 12.56 -5.58 10.88
CA MET A 388 12.29 -4.20 11.27
C MET A 388 13.42 -3.69 12.15
N VAL A 389 13.94 -2.52 11.81
CA VAL A 389 14.92 -1.78 12.62
C VAL A 389 14.18 -0.78 13.51
N ASP A 390 14.56 -0.73 14.79
CA ASP A 390 14.11 0.20 15.81
C ASP A 390 15.36 0.79 16.49
N GLY A 391 15.82 1.93 16.03
CA GLY A 391 17.06 2.56 16.48
C GLY A 391 18.29 1.73 16.13
N ASP A 392 18.90 1.12 17.13
CA ASP A 392 20.09 0.24 17.01
C ASP A 392 19.75 -1.26 17.08
N GLN A 393 18.45 -1.60 17.18
CA GLN A 393 17.97 -2.98 17.28
C GLN A 393 17.34 -3.45 15.97
N ALA A 394 17.67 -4.67 15.55
CA ALA A 394 17.07 -5.33 14.40
C ALA A 394 16.20 -6.52 14.86
N HIS A 395 14.94 -6.50 14.48
CA HIS A 395 13.96 -7.53 14.86
C HIS A 395 13.56 -8.33 13.62
N LEU A 396 13.74 -9.65 13.67
CA LEU A 396 13.18 -10.56 12.68
C LEU A 396 11.65 -10.60 12.86
N ILE A 397 10.91 -10.00 11.93
CA ILE A 397 9.44 -9.88 12.00
C ILE A 397 8.72 -10.88 11.10
N ARG A 398 9.47 -11.57 10.23
CA ARG A 398 9.04 -12.74 9.45
C ARG A 398 10.24 -13.60 9.11
N GLU A 399 10.14 -14.88 9.41
CA GLU A 399 11.13 -15.89 8.99
C GLU A 399 11.09 -16.10 7.47
N ARG A 400 12.25 -16.45 6.89
CA ARG A 400 12.34 -16.90 5.50
C ARG A 400 11.55 -18.19 5.32
N GLU A 401 10.78 -18.31 4.26
CA GLU A 401 10.09 -19.56 3.93
C GLU A 401 11.09 -20.66 3.58
N MET A 402 10.94 -21.79 4.24
CA MET A 402 11.68 -23.01 3.89
C MET A 402 11.01 -23.67 2.69
N VAL A 403 11.83 -24.19 1.78
CA VAL A 403 11.31 -24.83 0.54
C VAL A 403 10.35 -25.99 0.87
N GLU A 404 10.62 -26.73 1.93
CA GLU A 404 9.81 -27.85 2.39
C GLU A 404 8.38 -27.42 2.78
N SER A 405 8.20 -26.20 3.29
CA SER A 405 6.87 -25.67 3.65
C SER A 405 5.96 -25.40 2.44
N LEU A 406 6.53 -25.32 1.24
CA LEU A 406 5.76 -25.02 0.03
C LEU A 406 4.83 -26.16 -0.35
N TRP A 407 5.17 -27.42 -0.01
CA TRP A 407 4.36 -28.60 -0.31
C TRP A 407 3.77 -29.31 0.92
N GLU A 408 3.84 -28.75 2.10
CA GLU A 408 3.27 -29.36 3.33
C GLU A 408 1.79 -29.75 3.20
N ARG A 409 1.05 -29.00 2.36
CA ARG A 409 -0.38 -29.20 2.12
C ARG A 409 -0.70 -30.02 0.88
N GLU A 410 0.32 -30.42 0.12
CA GLU A 410 0.15 -31.26 -1.06
C GLU A 410 0.06 -32.74 -0.69
N ARG A 411 -0.56 -33.53 -1.54
CA ARG A 411 -0.69 -34.99 -1.36
C ARG A 411 -0.35 -35.67 -2.67
N LEU A 412 0.36 -36.81 -2.59
CA LEU A 412 0.57 -37.70 -3.73
C LEU A 412 -0.73 -38.44 -4.04
N LEU A 413 -0.90 -38.81 -5.29
CA LEU A 413 -1.97 -39.73 -5.67
C LEU A 413 -1.67 -41.13 -5.09
N PRO A 414 -2.73 -41.89 -4.70
CA PRO A 414 -2.57 -43.28 -4.19
C PRO A 414 -2.00 -44.21 -5.24
#